data_f09df3043a1550032cad26960f88ba61
#
_entry.id   f09df3043a1550032cad26960f88ba61
#
_cell.length_a   1.000
_cell.length_b   1.000
_cell.length_c   1.000
_cell.angle_alpha   90.00
_cell.angle_beta   90.00
_cell.angle_gamma   90.00
#
_symmetry.space_group_name_H-M   'P 1'
#
loop_
_entity.id
_entity.type
_entity.pdbx_description
1 polymer ?
#
loop_
_entity_poly.entity_id
_entity_poly.type
_entity_poly.pdbx_seq_one_letter_code
_entity_poly.pdbx_strand_id
1 'polypeptide(L)'
;MKPFDYVKPRQLEEAVSLLSPDDPDTRPVSGGTAIMLMMKAGVLRPSRLVSLRHLEDEYRQIEVAADGSLHIGGMATLAELERSPEIQRGWPMLARTFKTLSNIRVRNVAMIGGNLAHGDPHMDMPPVLTALGATIVIQGPDGAREMPVKDLCLGYYETALAGNELITKVIVPPMQGHQASYFKVTTRVSHDWPTLGIAAVVKMDQDRLTQARLIVGAATDRPTSLDNAVQLLVGQPLSDALLKQAGEEAAHGLDIVSDQHGSAQYKKHLLSVYLGRAVRAAVSGGQQEAS
;
A
#
# COMPACT_ATOMS: atom_id res chain seq x y z
N MET A 1 -8.17 -19.01 -21.27
CA MET A 1 -7.20 -17.94 -21.56
C MET A 1 -6.90 -17.96 -23.06
N LYS A 2 -6.83 -16.78 -23.71
CA LYS A 2 -6.34 -16.73 -25.10
C LYS A 2 -4.80 -16.89 -25.11
N PRO A 3 -4.19 -17.39 -26.18
CA PRO A 3 -2.74 -17.34 -26.36
C PRO A 3 -2.23 -15.89 -26.31
N PHE A 4 -1.05 -15.70 -25.77
CA PHE A 4 -0.38 -14.42 -25.70
C PHE A 4 1.13 -14.58 -25.85
N ASP A 5 1.81 -13.54 -26.33
CA ASP A 5 3.26 -13.46 -26.38
C ASP A 5 3.81 -13.15 -24.99
N TYR A 6 4.95 -13.76 -24.63
CA TYR A 6 5.63 -13.49 -23.37
C TYR A 6 7.07 -13.02 -23.64
N VAL A 7 7.29 -11.70 -23.53
CA VAL A 7 8.57 -11.05 -23.82
C VAL A 7 9.33 -10.81 -22.51
N LYS A 8 10.63 -11.00 -22.53
CA LYS A 8 11.52 -10.93 -21.36
C LYS A 8 12.63 -9.90 -21.56
N PRO A 9 12.36 -8.61 -21.52
CA PRO A 9 13.39 -7.57 -21.58
C PRO A 9 14.37 -7.73 -20.40
N ARG A 10 15.60 -7.30 -20.61
CA ARG A 10 16.65 -7.29 -19.58
C ARG A 10 16.99 -5.88 -19.12
N GLN A 11 16.61 -4.87 -19.89
CA GLN A 11 16.84 -3.47 -19.60
C GLN A 11 15.49 -2.76 -19.43
N LEU A 12 15.46 -1.78 -18.52
CA LEU A 12 14.25 -1.02 -18.23
C LEU A 12 13.76 -0.25 -19.44
N GLU A 13 14.68 0.37 -20.20
CA GLU A 13 14.35 1.11 -21.40
C GLU A 13 13.71 0.21 -22.48
N GLU A 14 14.19 -1.03 -22.62
CA GLU A 14 13.56 -2.03 -23.49
C GLU A 14 12.14 -2.34 -23.03
N ALA A 15 11.94 -2.55 -21.71
CA ALA A 15 10.62 -2.83 -21.16
C ALA A 15 9.64 -1.67 -21.41
N VAL A 16 10.07 -0.42 -21.18
CA VAL A 16 9.26 0.78 -21.42
C VAL A 16 8.94 0.93 -22.91
N SER A 17 9.90 0.71 -23.80
CA SER A 17 9.71 0.84 -25.25
C SER A 17 8.71 -0.16 -25.85
N LEU A 18 8.52 -1.30 -25.19
CA LEU A 18 7.55 -2.34 -25.57
C LEU A 18 6.11 -1.99 -25.15
N LEU A 19 5.92 -0.99 -24.31
CA LEU A 19 4.62 -0.56 -23.79
C LEU A 19 4.14 0.70 -24.51
N SER A 20 2.82 0.83 -24.70
CA SER A 20 2.19 2.03 -25.25
C SER A 20 0.89 2.33 -24.53
N PRO A 21 0.56 3.59 -24.24
CA PRO A 21 -0.75 3.95 -23.70
C PRO A 21 -1.89 3.64 -24.68
N ASP A 22 -1.60 3.61 -25.99
CA ASP A 22 -2.57 3.33 -27.04
C ASP A 22 -2.76 1.82 -27.31
N ASP A 23 -1.93 0.96 -26.71
CA ASP A 23 -2.04 -0.51 -26.83
C ASP A 23 -2.42 -1.15 -25.48
N PRO A 24 -3.72 -1.25 -25.16
CA PRO A 24 -4.20 -1.86 -23.93
C PRO A 24 -3.99 -3.39 -23.89
N ASP A 25 -3.66 -4.02 -25.01
CA ASP A 25 -3.46 -5.47 -25.11
C ASP A 25 -2.00 -5.89 -24.80
N THR A 26 -1.07 -4.96 -24.74
CA THR A 26 0.28 -5.19 -24.21
C THR A 26 0.37 -4.73 -22.76
N ARG A 27 0.69 -5.64 -21.84
CA ARG A 27 0.68 -5.36 -20.39
C ARG A 27 2.00 -5.71 -19.72
N PRO A 28 2.52 -4.86 -18.81
CA PRO A 28 3.63 -5.25 -17.96
C PRO A 28 3.20 -6.33 -16.97
N VAL A 29 4.08 -7.25 -16.67
CA VAL A 29 3.88 -8.28 -15.65
C VAL A 29 5.11 -8.45 -14.79
N SER A 30 4.98 -8.22 -13.49
CA SER A 30 6.00 -8.51 -12.47
C SER A 30 5.81 -9.92 -11.89
N GLY A 31 5.19 -10.05 -10.72
CA GLY A 31 4.88 -11.34 -10.09
C GLY A 31 3.74 -12.12 -10.75
N GLY A 32 2.88 -11.46 -11.51
CA GLY A 32 1.75 -12.08 -12.20
C GLY A 32 0.57 -12.48 -11.31
N THR A 33 0.62 -12.23 -10.01
CA THR A 33 -0.38 -12.73 -9.05
C THR A 33 -1.77 -12.16 -9.25
N ALA A 34 -1.91 -10.89 -9.59
CA ALA A 34 -3.18 -10.24 -9.88
C ALA A 34 -3.59 -10.43 -11.35
N ILE A 35 -2.71 -10.10 -12.30
CA ILE A 35 -3.02 -10.16 -13.73
C ILE A 35 -3.46 -11.55 -14.19
N MET A 36 -2.85 -12.62 -13.65
CA MET A 36 -3.23 -14.00 -13.99
C MET A 36 -4.64 -14.36 -13.50
N LEU A 37 -5.08 -13.80 -12.37
CA LEU A 37 -6.46 -13.99 -11.88
C LEU A 37 -7.45 -13.27 -12.80
N MET A 38 -7.16 -12.04 -13.21
CA MET A 38 -7.97 -11.26 -14.13
C MET A 38 -8.07 -11.95 -15.50
N MET A 39 -6.96 -12.52 -15.99
CA MET A 39 -6.95 -13.29 -17.24
C MET A 39 -7.77 -14.60 -17.14
N LYS A 40 -7.68 -15.32 -16.02
CA LYS A 40 -8.48 -16.52 -15.76
C LYS A 40 -9.96 -16.21 -15.66
N ALA A 41 -10.32 -15.10 -15.03
CA ALA A 41 -11.70 -14.61 -14.96
C ALA A 41 -12.23 -14.05 -16.29
N GLY A 42 -11.34 -13.88 -17.30
CA GLY A 42 -11.71 -13.34 -18.61
C GLY A 42 -11.93 -11.82 -18.63
N VAL A 43 -11.63 -11.14 -17.51
CA VAL A 43 -11.72 -9.67 -17.38
C VAL A 43 -10.63 -8.99 -18.21
N LEU A 44 -9.42 -9.57 -18.24
CA LEU A 44 -8.29 -9.08 -19.01
C LEU A 44 -7.86 -10.12 -20.05
N ARG A 45 -7.58 -9.67 -21.27
CA ARG A 45 -7.26 -10.56 -22.40
C ARG A 45 -6.07 -10.02 -23.22
N PRO A 46 -4.89 -9.82 -22.60
CA PRO A 46 -3.75 -9.27 -23.32
C PRO A 46 -3.30 -10.19 -24.45
N SER A 47 -2.80 -9.59 -25.51
CA SER A 47 -2.10 -10.29 -26.60
C SER A 47 -0.61 -10.47 -26.29
N ARG A 48 -0.06 -9.61 -25.43
CA ARG A 48 1.35 -9.64 -25.02
C ARG A 48 1.54 -9.30 -23.55
N LEU A 49 2.45 -10.02 -22.89
CA LEU A 49 2.94 -9.73 -21.54
C LEU A 49 4.44 -9.40 -21.59
N VAL A 50 4.80 -8.23 -21.05
CA VAL A 50 6.18 -7.76 -20.90
C VAL A 50 6.65 -8.07 -19.48
N SER A 51 7.54 -9.04 -19.34
CA SER A 51 8.00 -9.52 -18.04
C SER A 51 9.05 -8.59 -17.43
N LEU A 52 8.78 -8.09 -16.23
CA LEU A 52 9.72 -7.25 -15.47
C LEU A 52 10.64 -8.08 -14.55
N ARG A 53 10.57 -9.42 -14.58
CA ARG A 53 11.30 -10.30 -13.67
C ARG A 53 12.80 -10.39 -13.95
N HIS A 54 13.23 -9.99 -15.14
CA HIS A 54 14.60 -10.14 -15.63
C HIS A 54 15.29 -8.80 -15.85
N LEU A 55 14.69 -7.72 -15.35
CA LEU A 55 15.30 -6.40 -15.34
C LEU A 55 16.53 -6.37 -14.43
N GLU A 56 17.33 -5.35 -14.57
CA GLU A 56 18.58 -5.12 -13.84
C GLU A 56 18.37 -5.26 -12.32
N ASP A 57 19.38 -5.80 -11.64
CA ASP A 57 19.31 -6.11 -10.20
C ASP A 57 19.13 -4.86 -9.33
N GLU A 58 19.48 -3.67 -9.84
CA GLU A 58 19.28 -2.41 -9.12
C GLU A 58 17.81 -2.14 -8.79
N TYR A 59 16.88 -2.59 -9.64
CA TYR A 59 15.42 -2.45 -9.40
C TYR A 59 14.87 -3.43 -8.36
N ARG A 60 15.73 -4.22 -7.71
CA ARG A 60 15.39 -5.13 -6.61
C ARG A 60 16.02 -4.74 -5.29
N GLN A 61 16.95 -3.78 -5.30
CA GLN A 61 17.71 -3.41 -4.11
C GLN A 61 16.82 -2.85 -3.01
N ILE A 62 17.20 -3.14 -1.76
CA ILE A 62 16.58 -2.62 -0.56
C ILE A 62 17.70 -2.03 0.25
N GLU A 63 17.72 -0.71 0.40
CA GLU A 63 18.82 0.01 1.05
C GLU A 63 18.31 1.19 1.88
N VAL A 64 19.08 1.59 2.87
CA VAL A 64 18.87 2.85 3.59
C VAL A 64 19.84 3.88 3.04
N ALA A 65 19.31 4.94 2.47
CA ALA A 65 20.09 6.02 1.88
C ALA A 65 20.76 6.88 2.97
N ALA A 66 21.68 7.76 2.55
CA ALA A 66 22.46 8.61 3.47
C ALA A 66 21.59 9.60 4.29
N ASP A 67 20.43 9.98 3.79
CA ASP A 67 19.43 10.81 4.48
C ASP A 67 18.55 10.02 5.47
N GLY A 68 18.78 8.70 5.58
CA GLY A 68 18.03 7.79 6.42
C GLY A 68 16.71 7.29 5.81
N SER A 69 16.37 7.65 4.57
CA SER A 69 15.21 7.11 3.88
C SER A 69 15.44 5.66 3.43
N LEU A 70 14.38 4.86 3.39
CA LEU A 70 14.40 3.51 2.85
C LEU A 70 14.08 3.55 1.35
N HIS A 71 14.98 3.05 0.54
CA HIS A 71 14.80 2.88 -0.88
C HIS A 71 14.50 1.40 -1.20
N ILE A 72 13.40 1.15 -1.88
CA ILE A 72 12.94 -0.18 -2.26
C ILE A 72 12.81 -0.23 -3.77
N GLY A 73 13.55 -1.09 -4.44
CA GLY A 73 13.39 -1.32 -5.87
C GLY A 73 12.00 -1.88 -6.20
N GLY A 74 11.36 -1.38 -7.26
CA GLY A 74 10.00 -1.75 -7.65
C GLY A 74 9.83 -3.24 -7.97
N MET A 75 10.93 -3.92 -8.28
CA MET A 75 10.98 -5.36 -8.58
C MET A 75 11.36 -6.22 -7.34
N ALA A 76 11.55 -5.61 -6.17
CA ALA A 76 11.73 -6.36 -4.92
C ALA A 76 10.46 -7.14 -4.59
N THR A 77 10.60 -8.42 -4.26
CA THR A 77 9.47 -9.26 -3.88
C THR A 77 8.99 -8.95 -2.46
N LEU A 78 7.72 -9.16 -2.21
CA LEU A 78 7.15 -8.96 -0.88
C LEU A 78 7.83 -9.85 0.18
N ALA A 79 8.34 -11.02 -0.21
CA ALA A 79 9.08 -11.91 0.68
C ALA A 79 10.50 -11.40 0.99
N GLU A 80 11.18 -10.73 0.05
CA GLU A 80 12.45 -10.04 0.32
C GLU A 80 12.23 -8.89 1.30
N LEU A 81 11.17 -8.10 1.10
CA LEU A 81 10.80 -6.99 1.99
C LEU A 81 10.46 -7.48 3.41
N GLU A 82 9.70 -8.58 3.53
CA GLU A 82 9.38 -9.21 4.83
C GLU A 82 10.63 -9.59 5.61
N ARG A 83 11.67 -10.06 4.91
CA ARG A 83 12.92 -10.57 5.52
C ARG A 83 14.01 -9.52 5.68
N SER A 84 13.86 -8.34 5.08
CA SER A 84 14.89 -7.29 5.12
C SER A 84 15.16 -6.85 6.55
N PRO A 85 16.42 -6.95 7.04
CA PRO A 85 16.81 -6.45 8.35
C PRO A 85 16.67 -4.93 8.48
N GLU A 86 16.85 -4.20 7.38
CA GLU A 86 16.70 -2.74 7.30
C GLU A 86 15.26 -2.35 7.61
N ILE A 87 14.30 -2.99 6.95
CA ILE A 87 12.86 -2.76 7.16
C ILE A 87 12.44 -3.16 8.58
N GLN A 88 12.92 -4.31 9.07
CA GLN A 88 12.58 -4.79 10.42
C GLN A 88 13.05 -3.83 11.50
N ARG A 89 14.24 -3.21 11.33
CA ARG A 89 14.82 -2.27 12.30
C ARG A 89 14.23 -0.87 12.19
N GLY A 90 14.12 -0.34 10.96
CA GLY A 90 13.76 1.06 10.74
C GLY A 90 12.27 1.33 10.54
N TRP A 91 11.52 0.37 10.00
CA TRP A 91 10.09 0.51 9.66
C TRP A 91 9.26 -0.69 10.15
N PRO A 92 9.13 -0.90 11.47
CA PRO A 92 8.47 -2.11 12.01
C PRO A 92 7.03 -2.32 11.53
N MET A 93 6.28 -1.24 11.23
CA MET A 93 4.95 -1.34 10.67
C MET A 93 4.97 -2.04 9.31
N LEU A 94 5.90 -1.68 8.40
CA LEU A 94 6.06 -2.35 7.12
C LEU A 94 6.37 -3.84 7.30
N ALA A 95 7.34 -4.16 8.18
CA ALA A 95 7.73 -5.54 8.44
C ALA A 95 6.54 -6.40 8.92
N ARG A 96 5.69 -5.84 9.81
CA ARG A 96 4.48 -6.52 10.28
C ARG A 96 3.43 -6.66 9.18
N THR A 97 3.24 -5.63 8.37
CA THR A 97 2.25 -5.66 7.26
C THR A 97 2.61 -6.74 6.25
N PHE A 98 3.88 -6.85 5.84
CA PHE A 98 4.29 -7.88 4.89
C PHE A 98 3.98 -9.31 5.35
N LYS A 99 4.05 -9.60 6.66
CA LYS A 99 3.72 -10.93 7.21
C LYS A 99 2.26 -11.32 7.00
N THR A 100 1.35 -10.36 6.98
CA THR A 100 -0.10 -10.59 6.82
C THR A 100 -0.59 -10.34 5.40
N LEU A 101 0.29 -9.88 4.51
CA LEU A 101 -0.03 -9.56 3.13
C LEU A 101 -0.02 -10.84 2.30
N SER A 102 -1.21 -11.40 2.05
CA SER A 102 -1.38 -12.63 1.29
C SER A 102 -0.61 -13.85 1.85
N ASN A 103 -0.61 -14.97 1.15
CA ASN A 103 0.14 -16.18 1.55
C ASN A 103 1.59 -16.14 1.04
N ILE A 104 2.44 -16.98 1.61
CA ILE A 104 3.88 -17.03 1.29
C ILE A 104 4.17 -17.31 -0.18
N ARG A 105 3.34 -18.09 -0.87
CA ARG A 105 3.53 -18.40 -2.30
C ARG A 105 3.37 -17.14 -3.16
N VAL A 106 2.39 -16.30 -2.81
CA VAL A 106 2.17 -15.01 -3.45
C VAL A 106 3.32 -14.07 -3.12
N ARG A 107 3.71 -13.93 -1.84
CA ARG A 107 4.80 -13.04 -1.43
C ARG A 107 6.14 -13.36 -2.11
N ASN A 108 6.43 -14.63 -2.39
CA ASN A 108 7.67 -15.04 -3.07
C ASN A 108 7.76 -14.58 -4.53
N VAL A 109 6.66 -14.17 -5.15
CA VAL A 109 6.64 -13.77 -6.57
C VAL A 109 6.06 -12.38 -6.80
N ALA A 110 5.14 -11.92 -5.96
CA ALA A 110 4.57 -10.57 -6.05
C ALA A 110 5.63 -9.52 -5.71
N MET A 111 5.73 -8.48 -6.51
CA MET A 111 6.69 -7.38 -6.38
C MET A 111 5.97 -6.10 -5.95
N ILE A 112 6.67 -5.23 -5.20
CA ILE A 112 6.06 -4.03 -4.62
C ILE A 112 5.54 -3.06 -5.69
N GLY A 113 6.26 -2.85 -6.79
CA GLY A 113 5.81 -2.00 -7.91
C GLY A 113 4.51 -2.53 -8.52
N GLY A 114 4.43 -3.84 -8.78
CA GLY A 114 3.22 -4.46 -9.31
C GLY A 114 2.05 -4.48 -8.31
N ASN A 115 2.32 -4.55 -7.01
CA ASN A 115 1.32 -4.44 -5.96
C ASN A 115 0.68 -3.05 -5.95
N LEU A 116 1.48 -1.99 -6.06
CA LEU A 116 1.00 -0.61 -6.11
C LEU A 116 0.28 -0.29 -7.43
N ALA A 117 0.84 -0.72 -8.57
CA ALA A 117 0.29 -0.47 -9.89
C ALA A 117 -1.05 -1.19 -10.15
N HIS A 118 -1.44 -2.15 -9.31
CA HIS A 118 -2.69 -2.90 -9.47
C HIS A 118 -3.94 -2.04 -9.25
N GLY A 119 -3.87 -1.05 -8.37
CA GLY A 119 -4.97 -0.11 -8.12
C GLY A 119 -6.20 -0.71 -7.44
N ASP A 120 -6.11 -1.90 -6.83
CA ASP A 120 -7.21 -2.47 -6.07
C ASP A 120 -7.32 -1.77 -4.71
N PRO A 121 -8.49 -1.22 -4.34
CA PRO A 121 -8.68 -0.50 -3.08
C PRO A 121 -8.49 -1.37 -1.82
N HIS A 122 -8.54 -2.72 -1.97
CA HIS A 122 -8.32 -3.66 -0.87
C HIS A 122 -6.84 -4.03 -0.67
N MET A 123 -5.91 -3.40 -1.39
CA MET A 123 -4.48 -3.59 -1.14
C MET A 123 -4.05 -2.96 0.18
N ASP A 124 -3.22 -3.68 0.95
CA ASP A 124 -2.72 -3.22 2.25
C ASP A 124 -1.61 -2.15 2.10
N MET A 125 -0.78 -2.24 1.03
CA MET A 125 0.40 -1.38 0.91
C MET A 125 0.09 0.08 0.57
N PRO A 126 -0.88 0.42 -0.30
CA PRO A 126 -1.19 1.81 -0.58
C PRO A 126 -1.55 2.65 0.66
N PRO A 127 -2.47 2.25 1.57
CA PRO A 127 -2.75 3.02 2.77
C PRO A 127 -1.57 3.07 3.75
N VAL A 128 -0.79 1.99 3.88
CA VAL A 128 0.40 1.94 4.75
C VAL A 128 1.49 2.89 4.25
N LEU A 129 1.82 2.85 2.96
CA LEU A 129 2.83 3.72 2.36
C LEU A 129 2.38 5.18 2.32
N THR A 130 1.09 5.44 2.10
CA THR A 130 0.50 6.79 2.21
C THR A 130 0.67 7.35 3.61
N ALA A 131 0.36 6.58 4.66
CA ALA A 131 0.53 7.01 6.05
C ALA A 131 2.00 7.28 6.40
N LEU A 132 2.93 6.49 5.86
CA LEU A 132 4.37 6.71 6.01
C LEU A 132 4.89 7.92 5.22
N GLY A 133 4.09 8.50 4.33
CA GLY A 133 4.50 9.62 3.47
C GLY A 133 5.46 9.19 2.36
N ALA A 134 5.32 7.98 1.87
CA ALA A 134 6.18 7.43 0.83
C ALA A 134 5.96 8.09 -0.53
N THR A 135 7.03 8.11 -1.34
CA THR A 135 7.06 8.55 -2.73
C THR A 135 7.43 7.36 -3.62
N ILE A 136 6.93 7.33 -4.83
CA ILE A 136 7.34 6.38 -5.87
C ILE A 136 8.10 7.09 -6.97
N VAL A 137 9.09 6.39 -7.54
CA VAL A 137 9.76 6.78 -8.78
C VAL A 137 9.14 5.97 -9.91
N ILE A 138 8.70 6.67 -10.92
CA ILE A 138 8.02 6.13 -12.10
C ILE A 138 8.89 6.41 -13.30
N GLN A 139 9.19 5.37 -14.09
CA GLN A 139 9.91 5.49 -15.34
C GLN A 139 8.95 5.37 -16.52
N GLY A 140 8.96 6.34 -17.37
CA GLY A 140 8.29 6.37 -18.67
C GLY A 140 9.27 6.63 -19.81
N PRO A 141 8.78 6.78 -21.06
CA PRO A 141 9.62 7.04 -22.23
C PRO A 141 10.35 8.40 -22.17
N ASP A 142 9.76 9.38 -21.50
CA ASP A 142 10.30 10.73 -21.36
C ASP A 142 11.24 10.89 -20.16
N GLY A 143 11.56 9.81 -19.47
CA GLY A 143 12.42 9.80 -18.28
C GLY A 143 11.68 9.42 -17.00
N ALA A 144 12.35 9.66 -15.86
CA ALA A 144 11.84 9.37 -14.54
C ALA A 144 11.09 10.56 -13.94
N ARG A 145 10.00 10.28 -13.20
CA ARG A 145 9.29 11.26 -12.38
C ARG A 145 8.99 10.71 -11.00
N GLU A 146 8.83 11.59 -10.02
CA GLU A 146 8.42 11.22 -8.67
C GLU A 146 6.96 11.57 -8.42
N MET A 147 6.31 10.76 -7.58
CA MET A 147 4.93 10.98 -7.17
C MET A 147 4.73 10.48 -5.74
N PRO A 148 4.07 11.25 -4.85
CA PRO A 148 3.63 10.73 -3.55
C PRO A 148 2.67 9.54 -3.72
N VAL A 149 2.80 8.49 -2.90
CA VAL A 149 1.93 7.31 -3.00
C VAL A 149 0.46 7.67 -2.81
N LYS A 150 0.15 8.69 -2.02
CA LYS A 150 -1.22 9.19 -1.81
C LYS A 150 -1.94 9.63 -3.11
N ASP A 151 -1.16 10.01 -4.12
CA ASP A 151 -1.68 10.51 -5.40
C ASP A 151 -1.73 9.42 -6.48
N LEU A 152 -1.29 8.19 -6.15
CA LEU A 152 -1.22 7.08 -7.10
C LEU A 152 -2.59 6.49 -7.43
N CYS A 153 -3.42 6.21 -6.42
CA CYS A 153 -4.73 5.57 -6.62
C CYS A 153 -5.79 6.65 -6.91
N LEU A 154 -6.44 6.56 -8.06
CA LEU A 154 -7.49 7.49 -8.50
C LEU A 154 -8.89 6.95 -8.25
N GLY A 155 -9.05 5.62 -8.22
CA GLY A 155 -10.30 4.91 -8.02
C GLY A 155 -10.11 3.39 -8.13
N TYR A 156 -11.22 2.67 -8.31
CA TYR A 156 -11.21 1.20 -8.46
C TYR A 156 -10.39 0.77 -9.68
N TYR A 157 -9.26 0.07 -9.44
CA TYR A 157 -8.33 -0.40 -10.46
C TYR A 157 -7.81 0.72 -11.39
N GLU A 158 -7.84 1.95 -10.91
CA GLU A 158 -7.38 3.13 -11.63
C GLU A 158 -6.23 3.79 -10.88
N THR A 159 -5.12 4.01 -11.58
CA THR A 159 -3.93 4.66 -11.07
C THR A 159 -3.49 5.80 -11.97
N ALA A 160 -2.68 6.72 -11.43
CA ALA A 160 -2.08 7.83 -12.16
C ALA A 160 -0.90 7.42 -13.07
N LEU A 161 -0.71 6.10 -13.29
CA LEU A 161 0.29 5.57 -14.22
C LEU A 161 -0.27 5.58 -15.65
N ALA A 162 0.51 6.10 -16.59
CA ALA A 162 0.25 5.86 -18.01
C ALA A 162 0.52 4.39 -18.37
N GLY A 163 -0.05 3.91 -19.49
CA GLY A 163 0.09 2.52 -19.93
C GLY A 163 1.54 2.07 -20.22
N ASN A 164 2.44 3.02 -20.43
CA ASN A 164 3.87 2.82 -20.68
C ASN A 164 4.76 3.32 -19.53
N GLU A 165 4.22 3.47 -18.34
CA GLU A 165 4.96 3.84 -17.14
C GLU A 165 5.10 2.65 -16.18
N LEU A 166 6.26 2.55 -15.55
CA LEU A 166 6.62 1.49 -14.60
C LEU A 166 7.09 2.09 -13.27
N ILE A 167 6.61 1.56 -12.15
CA ILE A 167 7.14 1.93 -10.83
C ILE A 167 8.48 1.21 -10.64
N THR A 168 9.56 1.99 -10.58
CA THR A 168 10.94 1.47 -10.44
C THR A 168 11.46 1.52 -9.03
N LYS A 169 10.94 2.42 -8.17
CA LYS A 169 11.38 2.57 -6.79
C LYS A 169 10.26 3.07 -5.89
N VAL A 170 10.29 2.66 -4.63
CA VAL A 170 9.50 3.23 -3.54
C VAL A 170 10.48 3.83 -2.52
N ILE A 171 10.26 5.08 -2.14
CA ILE A 171 11.08 5.82 -1.16
C ILE A 171 10.22 6.07 0.07
N VAL A 172 10.65 5.55 1.22
CA VAL A 172 9.93 5.72 2.49
C VAL A 172 10.77 6.61 3.40
N PRO A 173 10.25 7.76 3.86
CA PRO A 173 10.98 8.64 4.77
C PRO A 173 11.40 7.94 6.06
N PRO A 174 12.48 8.41 6.73
CA PRO A 174 12.86 7.94 8.05
C PRO A 174 11.76 8.24 9.08
N MET A 175 11.63 7.40 10.08
CA MET A 175 10.55 7.51 11.07
C MET A 175 10.68 8.74 11.99
N GLN A 176 11.86 9.27 12.24
CA GLN A 176 12.13 10.52 12.97
C GLN A 176 11.35 10.66 14.30
N GLY A 177 11.26 9.58 15.06
CA GLY A 177 10.51 9.54 16.32
C GLY A 177 9.00 9.34 16.15
N HIS A 178 8.50 9.16 14.92
CA HIS A 178 7.14 8.70 14.70
C HIS A 178 6.99 7.23 15.06
N GLN A 179 5.85 6.89 15.60
CA GLN A 179 5.43 5.52 15.88
C GLN A 179 4.28 5.15 14.94
N ALA A 180 4.15 3.88 14.59
CA ALA A 180 3.21 3.48 13.56
C ALA A 180 2.59 2.11 13.82
N SER A 181 1.33 1.98 13.41
CA SER A 181 0.58 0.71 13.41
C SER A 181 -0.25 0.58 12.14
N TYR A 182 -0.55 -0.67 11.80
CA TYR A 182 -1.53 -0.99 10.76
C TYR A 182 -2.45 -2.10 11.26
N PHE A 183 -3.76 -1.83 11.24
CA PHE A 183 -4.79 -2.83 11.51
C PHE A 183 -5.43 -3.28 10.22
N LYS A 184 -5.33 -4.57 9.96
CA LYS A 184 -6.00 -5.26 8.87
C LYS A 184 -7.17 -6.05 9.46
N VAL A 185 -8.39 -5.61 9.20
CA VAL A 185 -9.60 -6.30 9.65
C VAL A 185 -10.10 -7.18 8.52
N THR A 186 -10.16 -8.48 8.75
CA THR A 186 -10.60 -9.49 7.78
C THR A 186 -11.77 -10.29 8.34
N THR A 187 -12.57 -10.88 7.44
CA THR A 187 -13.74 -11.71 7.84
C THR A 187 -13.38 -13.17 8.08
N ARG A 188 -12.21 -13.65 7.62
CA ARG A 188 -11.85 -15.08 7.69
C ARG A 188 -10.46 -15.26 8.29
N VAL A 189 -9.41 -15.03 7.54
CA VAL A 189 -8.02 -15.25 7.94
C VAL A 189 -7.17 -14.01 7.67
N SER A 190 -6.11 -13.82 8.45
CA SER A 190 -5.27 -12.61 8.43
C SER A 190 -4.64 -12.28 7.07
N HIS A 191 -4.43 -13.25 6.20
CA HIS A 191 -3.85 -13.08 4.88
C HIS A 191 -4.88 -12.92 3.75
N ASP A 192 -6.18 -12.86 4.09
CA ASP A 192 -7.27 -12.58 3.15
C ASP A 192 -7.37 -11.07 2.84
N TRP A 193 -8.23 -10.71 1.91
CA TRP A 193 -8.53 -9.31 1.60
C TRP A 193 -9.15 -8.61 2.79
N PRO A 194 -8.72 -7.38 3.12
CA PRO A 194 -9.29 -6.64 4.24
C PRO A 194 -10.74 -6.19 3.95
N THR A 195 -11.57 -6.28 4.95
CA THR A 195 -12.83 -5.54 5.03
C THR A 195 -12.56 -4.06 5.30
N LEU A 196 -11.53 -3.81 6.12
CA LEU A 196 -11.06 -2.48 6.50
C LEU A 196 -9.57 -2.55 6.82
N GLY A 197 -8.81 -1.57 6.34
CA GLY A 197 -7.43 -1.34 6.74
C GLY A 197 -7.30 0.04 7.38
N ILE A 198 -6.60 0.17 8.52
CA ILE A 198 -6.31 1.47 9.13
C ILE A 198 -4.81 1.56 9.42
N ALA A 199 -4.15 2.50 8.76
CA ALA A 199 -2.76 2.88 9.03
C ALA A 199 -2.72 4.15 9.89
N ALA A 200 -2.00 4.10 10.99
CA ALA A 200 -1.77 5.22 11.89
C ALA A 200 -0.26 5.46 12.05
N VAL A 201 0.17 6.67 11.74
CA VAL A 201 1.52 7.17 12.01
C VAL A 201 1.39 8.39 12.90
N VAL A 202 1.98 8.33 14.09
CA VAL A 202 1.77 9.34 15.13
C VAL A 202 3.11 9.77 15.75
N LYS A 203 3.15 10.98 16.28
CA LYS A 203 4.25 11.47 17.11
C LYS A 203 3.69 12.02 18.41
N MET A 204 4.27 11.58 19.52
CA MET A 204 3.89 12.04 20.85
C MET A 204 4.91 13.02 21.40
N ASP A 205 4.42 13.98 22.20
CA ASP A 205 5.20 14.74 23.15
C ASP A 205 4.51 14.59 24.51
N GLN A 206 5.18 13.90 25.44
CA GLN A 206 4.59 13.47 26.70
C GLN A 206 3.28 12.67 26.48
N ASP A 207 2.15 13.20 26.95
CA ASP A 207 0.80 12.59 26.84
C ASP A 207 -0.01 13.10 25.64
N ARG A 208 0.56 14.03 24.83
CA ARG A 208 -0.16 14.70 23.73
C ARG A 208 0.33 14.22 22.37
N LEU A 209 -0.62 14.06 21.51
CA LEU A 209 -0.38 13.74 20.11
C LEU A 209 -0.02 15.02 19.35
N THR A 210 1.24 15.15 18.90
CA THR A 210 1.71 16.37 18.22
C THR A 210 1.56 16.29 16.72
N GLN A 211 1.64 15.08 16.15
CA GLN A 211 1.43 14.83 14.73
C GLN A 211 0.70 13.50 14.54
N ALA A 212 -0.18 13.44 13.55
CA ALA A 212 -0.83 12.20 13.14
C ALA A 212 -1.05 12.18 11.62
N ARG A 213 -0.92 11.00 11.03
CA ARG A 213 -1.43 10.65 9.72
C ARG A 213 -2.25 9.37 9.89
N LEU A 214 -3.53 9.46 9.60
CA LEU A 214 -4.49 8.36 9.72
C LEU A 214 -5.08 8.10 8.35
N ILE A 215 -4.87 6.89 7.83
CA ILE A 215 -5.31 6.52 6.48
C ILE A 215 -6.18 5.27 6.58
N VAL A 216 -7.35 5.33 5.95
CA VAL A 216 -8.22 4.15 5.77
C VAL A 216 -8.05 3.56 4.38
N GLY A 217 -8.03 2.24 4.28
CA GLY A 217 -8.09 1.46 3.04
C GLY A 217 -9.24 0.46 3.08
N ALA A 218 -9.61 -0.09 1.95
CA ALA A 218 -10.67 -1.08 1.74
C ALA A 218 -12.10 -0.61 2.10
N ALA A 219 -12.28 0.63 2.54
CA ALA A 219 -13.58 1.19 2.89
C ALA A 219 -14.12 2.14 1.83
N THR A 220 -13.25 2.73 1.05
CA THR A 220 -13.49 3.70 -0.02
C THR A 220 -12.89 3.19 -1.32
N ASP A 221 -13.07 3.88 -2.44
CA ASP A 221 -12.52 3.51 -3.74
C ASP A 221 -10.98 3.62 -3.83
N ARG A 222 -10.34 4.27 -2.85
CA ARG A 222 -8.89 4.49 -2.75
C ARG A 222 -8.49 4.74 -1.29
N PRO A 223 -7.19 4.66 -0.94
CA PRO A 223 -6.71 5.05 0.38
C PRO A 223 -7.10 6.50 0.69
N THR A 224 -7.78 6.72 1.82
CA THR A 224 -8.36 8.02 2.16
C THR A 224 -7.85 8.51 3.51
N SER A 225 -7.45 9.79 3.56
CA SER A 225 -7.03 10.46 4.80
C SER A 225 -8.22 10.73 5.72
N LEU A 226 -8.02 10.56 7.02
CA LEU A 226 -9.01 10.80 8.07
C LEU A 226 -8.76 12.15 8.74
N ASP A 227 -8.72 13.23 7.96
CA ASP A 227 -8.28 14.55 8.40
C ASP A 227 -9.13 15.12 9.54
N ASN A 228 -10.45 14.89 9.55
CA ASN A 228 -11.33 15.30 10.64
C ASN A 228 -10.92 14.64 11.96
N ALA A 229 -10.63 13.35 11.95
CA ALA A 229 -10.16 12.64 13.13
C ALA A 229 -8.77 13.15 13.59
N VAL A 230 -7.88 13.44 12.66
CA VAL A 230 -6.56 14.02 12.96
C VAL A 230 -6.71 15.38 13.66
N GLN A 231 -7.59 16.26 13.17
CA GLN A 231 -7.84 17.57 13.76
C GLN A 231 -8.37 17.48 15.20
N LEU A 232 -9.19 16.47 15.50
CA LEU A 232 -9.68 16.23 16.86
C LEU A 232 -8.59 15.74 17.82
N LEU A 233 -7.66 14.94 17.32
CA LEU A 233 -6.67 14.25 18.15
C LEU A 233 -5.41 15.09 18.41
N VAL A 234 -4.96 15.87 17.42
CA VAL A 234 -3.69 16.61 17.53
C VAL A 234 -3.80 17.74 18.57
N GLY A 235 -2.78 17.83 19.43
CA GLY A 235 -2.70 18.81 20.51
C GLY A 235 -3.46 18.42 21.78
N GLN A 236 -4.21 17.32 21.76
CA GLN A 236 -5.00 16.87 22.90
C GLN A 236 -4.32 15.71 23.65
N PRO A 237 -4.51 15.59 24.97
CA PRO A 237 -4.17 14.38 25.70
C PRO A 237 -5.04 13.22 25.21
N LEU A 238 -4.43 12.05 25.00
CA LEU A 238 -5.17 10.89 24.55
C LEU A 238 -6.06 10.33 25.68
N SER A 239 -7.35 10.17 25.37
CA SER A 239 -8.31 9.52 26.24
C SER A 239 -9.22 8.58 25.45
N ASP A 240 -9.85 7.64 26.13
CA ASP A 240 -10.80 6.70 25.50
C ASP A 240 -11.98 7.40 24.87
N ALA A 241 -12.48 8.44 25.54
CA ALA A 241 -13.58 9.26 25.04
C ALA A 241 -13.20 9.99 23.76
N LEU A 242 -12.00 10.60 23.71
CA LEU A 242 -11.51 11.32 22.54
C LEU A 242 -11.26 10.37 21.36
N LEU A 243 -10.66 9.20 21.59
CA LEU A 243 -10.42 8.21 20.54
C LEU A 243 -11.73 7.65 19.98
N LYS A 244 -12.75 7.43 20.83
CA LYS A 244 -14.07 7.03 20.39
C LYS A 244 -14.72 8.11 19.53
N GLN A 245 -14.71 9.36 19.98
CA GLN A 245 -15.24 10.50 19.22
C GLN A 245 -14.55 10.63 17.86
N ALA A 246 -13.21 10.54 17.80
CA ALA A 246 -12.46 10.60 16.55
C ALA A 246 -12.83 9.45 15.58
N GLY A 247 -13.09 8.25 16.11
CA GLY A 247 -13.55 7.12 15.32
C GLY A 247 -14.95 7.31 14.73
N GLU A 248 -15.88 7.85 15.53
CA GLU A 248 -17.24 8.19 15.11
C GLU A 248 -17.22 9.29 14.03
N GLU A 249 -16.42 10.33 14.23
CA GLU A 249 -16.27 11.43 13.26
C GLU A 249 -15.66 10.94 11.93
N ALA A 250 -14.63 10.10 11.99
CA ALA A 250 -14.05 9.49 10.78
C ALA A 250 -15.10 8.69 10.01
N ALA A 251 -15.94 7.93 10.70
CA ALA A 251 -16.96 7.09 10.07
C ALA A 251 -18.11 7.91 9.45
N HIS A 252 -18.42 9.08 10.00
CA HIS A 252 -19.44 9.97 9.44
C HIS A 252 -18.92 10.79 8.25
N GLY A 253 -17.65 11.18 8.26
CA GLY A 253 -17.04 12.05 7.26
C GLY A 253 -16.69 11.37 5.93
N LEU A 254 -16.94 10.05 5.78
CA LEU A 254 -16.55 9.29 4.62
C LEU A 254 -17.73 8.68 3.86
N ASP A 255 -17.60 8.67 2.52
CA ASP A 255 -18.47 7.91 1.64
C ASP A 255 -17.97 6.45 1.54
N ILE A 256 -18.37 5.65 2.53
CA ILE A 256 -17.94 4.25 2.65
C ILE A 256 -18.80 3.36 1.74
N VAL A 257 -18.14 2.50 0.96
CA VAL A 257 -18.75 1.66 -0.06
C VAL A 257 -19.02 0.25 0.46
N SER A 258 -20.19 -0.30 0.14
CA SER A 258 -20.51 -1.73 0.34
C SER A 258 -19.88 -2.57 -0.75
N ASP A 259 -19.33 -3.74 -0.37
CA ASP A 259 -18.77 -4.73 -1.29
C ASP A 259 -18.94 -6.17 -0.75
N GLN A 260 -18.28 -7.14 -1.39
CA GLN A 260 -18.31 -8.55 -0.97
C GLN A 260 -17.68 -8.82 0.41
N HIS A 261 -16.90 -7.87 0.95
CA HIS A 261 -16.21 -7.98 2.24
C HIS A 261 -17.00 -7.36 3.39
N GLY A 262 -18.04 -6.58 3.10
CA GLY A 262 -18.93 -6.01 4.11
C GLY A 262 -19.82 -4.88 3.62
N SER A 263 -20.94 -4.67 4.33
CA SER A 263 -21.80 -3.51 4.07
C SER A 263 -21.12 -2.20 4.51
N ALA A 264 -21.51 -1.08 3.92
CA ALA A 264 -21.04 0.25 4.33
C ALA A 264 -21.28 0.52 5.82
N GLN A 265 -22.44 0.10 6.34
CA GLN A 265 -22.76 0.22 7.77
C GLN A 265 -21.80 -0.58 8.66
N TYR A 266 -21.48 -1.80 8.26
CA TYR A 266 -20.51 -2.64 8.98
C TYR A 266 -19.10 -2.04 8.95
N LYS A 267 -18.64 -1.57 7.80
CA LYS A 267 -17.34 -0.90 7.65
C LYS A 267 -17.27 0.41 8.47
N LYS A 268 -18.36 1.20 8.50
CA LYS A 268 -18.47 2.38 9.37
C LYS A 268 -18.30 2.03 10.85
N HIS A 269 -18.99 0.99 11.30
CA HIS A 269 -18.84 0.49 12.67
C HIS A 269 -17.41 0.01 12.96
N LEU A 270 -16.79 -0.74 12.04
CA LEU A 270 -15.40 -1.15 12.19
C LEU A 270 -14.46 0.05 12.28
N LEU A 271 -14.62 1.07 11.41
CA LEU A 271 -13.79 2.26 11.44
C LEU A 271 -13.91 3.02 12.76
N SER A 272 -15.13 3.19 13.28
CA SER A 272 -15.35 3.86 14.57
C SER A 272 -14.68 3.17 15.76
N VAL A 273 -14.50 1.85 15.71
CA VAL A 273 -13.84 1.07 16.76
C VAL A 273 -12.32 0.97 16.54
N TYR A 274 -11.91 0.60 15.33
CA TYR A 274 -10.52 0.26 15.05
C TYR A 274 -9.61 1.47 14.88
N LEU A 275 -10.14 2.68 14.61
CA LEU A 275 -9.31 3.89 14.59
C LEU A 275 -8.66 4.13 15.96
N GLY A 276 -9.43 4.07 17.04
CA GLY A 276 -8.89 4.24 18.39
C GLY A 276 -7.86 3.16 18.74
N ARG A 277 -8.11 1.91 18.34
CA ARG A 277 -7.16 0.80 18.52
C ARG A 277 -5.86 1.03 17.75
N ALA A 278 -5.96 1.51 16.49
CA ALA A 278 -4.79 1.80 15.67
C ALA A 278 -3.93 2.92 16.28
N VAL A 279 -4.54 4.00 16.73
CA VAL A 279 -3.82 5.09 17.40
C VAL A 279 -3.13 4.60 18.68
N ARG A 280 -3.81 3.86 19.53
CA ARG A 280 -3.20 3.29 20.75
C ARG A 280 -2.04 2.36 20.45
N ALA A 281 -2.22 1.43 19.53
CA ALA A 281 -1.16 0.53 19.13
C ALA A 281 0.04 1.26 18.55
N ALA A 282 -0.18 2.34 17.77
CA ALA A 282 0.91 3.17 17.30
C ALA A 282 1.69 3.78 18.49
N VAL A 283 0.99 4.43 19.43
CA VAL A 283 1.60 5.03 20.63
C VAL A 283 2.36 4.01 21.49
N SER A 284 1.88 2.77 21.56
CA SER A 284 2.54 1.67 22.30
C SER A 284 3.70 1.01 21.53
N GLY A 285 4.21 1.63 20.46
CA GLY A 285 5.28 1.07 19.62
C GLY A 285 4.80 -0.02 18.65
N GLY A 286 3.51 -0.06 18.38
CA GLY A 286 2.90 -0.95 17.39
C GLY A 286 2.64 -2.37 17.90
N GLN A 287 2.68 -2.61 19.19
CA GLN A 287 2.22 -3.87 19.75
C GLN A 287 0.68 -3.92 19.65
N GLN A 288 0.17 -4.86 18.86
CA GLN A 288 -1.25 -5.19 18.88
C GLN A 288 -1.50 -5.94 20.19
N GLU A 289 -2.37 -5.41 21.06
CA GLU A 289 -2.93 -6.23 22.12
C GLU A 289 -3.67 -7.40 21.47
N ALA A 290 -3.19 -8.60 21.74
CA ALA A 290 -3.85 -9.84 21.34
C ALA A 290 -5.21 -9.87 22.05
N SER A 291 -6.28 -9.66 21.31
CA SER A 291 -7.66 -9.85 21.78
C SER A 291 -8.18 -11.22 21.36
#